data_b894a43a46d4786e5f2d3af52923a484
#
_entry.id   b894a43a46d4786e5f2d3af52923a484
#
_cell.length_a   1.000
_cell.length_b   1.000
_cell.length_c   1.000
_cell.angle_alpha   90.00
_cell.angle_beta   90.00
_cell.angle_gamma   90.00
#
_symmetry.space_group_name_H-M   'P 1'
#
loop_
_entity.id
_entity.type
_entity.pdbx_description
1 polymer ?
#
loop_
_entity_poly.entity_id
_entity_poly.type
_entity_poly.pdbx_seq_one_letter_code
_entity_poly.pdbx_strand_id
1 'polypeptide(L)'
;MTTAPPPVPALALGAVAGKGRPGGSRIACPLPDGGLLDVGSLATAQRGPYPDLLTAPDLTRLLDAGAPAWREVVEWLREWRADHERAAAHRLPDEGLVPVLPFAVADYVDFYACEQHARNAGLIFRPDAPNSLTPNWRRMPVGYHGRSGTVRVTGIPVARPSGQRGPEDFGPCATLDFEAELGFVLGGPAPGPVGIDAAADHVFGVVLLNDWSARDIQFFESRPLGPHLGKSFATSISAWVTPLDELSAARVPLPVHDPASLPYLTPTGPALGLDLDLAVHLNGELIASPPARDLYWSPEQMVAHLTSGGAGLRAGDLLGSGTISGAERREFGSMLELSWNGRDPVALPGGASRTWLEDGDEVVMTATAPARDGGRIALGEVRGRIRGT
;
A
#
# COMPACT_ATOMS: atom_id res chain seq x y z
N MET A 1 31.41 0.73 14.75
CA MET A 1 30.39 0.65 13.68
C MET A 1 29.59 1.95 13.76
N THR A 2 29.74 2.83 12.81
CA THR A 2 28.90 4.04 12.70
C THR A 2 27.51 3.58 12.34
N THR A 3 26.57 3.73 13.25
CA THR A 3 25.15 3.50 12.96
C THR A 3 24.74 4.45 11.83
N ALA A 4 24.13 3.91 10.77
CA ALA A 4 23.57 4.75 9.72
C ALA A 4 22.60 5.78 10.33
N PRO A 5 22.54 7.01 9.82
CA PRO A 5 21.59 8.00 10.31
C PRO A 5 20.16 7.48 10.16
N PRO A 6 19.22 7.87 11.05
CA PRO A 6 17.83 7.48 10.94
C PRO A 6 17.24 7.94 9.61
N PRO A 7 16.26 7.20 9.03
CA PRO A 7 15.65 7.58 7.78
C PRO A 7 14.87 8.90 7.95
N VAL A 8 14.93 9.75 6.93
CA VAL A 8 14.20 11.02 6.88
C VAL A 8 12.82 10.77 6.27
N PRO A 9 11.73 11.44 6.73
CA PRO A 9 10.45 11.35 6.07
C PRO A 9 10.57 11.59 4.56
N ALA A 10 9.99 10.73 3.73
CA ALA A 10 9.93 10.92 2.28
C ALA A 10 9.20 12.22 1.94
N LEU A 11 9.49 12.82 0.78
CA LEU A 11 8.54 13.75 0.19
C LEU A 11 7.28 12.95 -0.13
N ALA A 12 6.18 13.33 0.49
CA ALA A 12 4.90 12.65 0.30
C ALA A 12 3.77 13.68 0.40
N LEU A 13 2.65 13.33 -0.18
CA LEU A 13 1.45 14.15 -0.15
C LEU A 13 0.31 13.38 0.51
N GLY A 14 -0.47 14.07 1.32
CA GLY A 14 -1.63 13.50 1.99
C GLY A 14 -2.67 14.56 2.30
N ALA A 15 -3.70 14.17 3.03
CA ALA A 15 -4.76 15.07 3.45
C ALA A 15 -4.93 15.04 4.97
N VAL A 16 -5.12 16.20 5.58
CA VAL A 16 -5.37 16.35 7.01
C VAL A 16 -6.59 17.22 7.27
N ALA A 17 -7.29 16.95 8.37
CA ALA A 17 -8.44 17.73 8.82
C ALA A 17 -8.32 18.09 10.30
N GLY A 18 -9.02 19.13 10.73
CA GLY A 18 -9.12 19.46 12.15
C GLY A 18 -9.88 18.39 12.92
N LYS A 19 -9.36 17.96 14.07
CA LYS A 19 -10.00 16.96 14.93
C LYS A 19 -11.40 17.43 15.35
N GLY A 20 -12.41 16.61 15.05
CA GLY A 20 -13.81 16.93 15.42
C GLY A 20 -14.48 18.04 14.59
N ARG A 21 -13.86 18.51 13.52
CA ARG A 21 -14.45 19.48 12.57
C ARG A 21 -14.75 18.78 11.24
N PRO A 22 -16.00 18.44 10.94
CA PRO A 22 -16.39 17.97 9.63
C PRO A 22 -16.29 19.12 8.62
N GLY A 23 -15.58 18.93 7.55
CA GLY A 23 -15.38 19.89 6.49
C GLY A 23 -14.11 20.76 6.67
N GLY A 24 -13.28 20.78 5.65
CA GLY A 24 -12.04 21.58 5.61
C GLY A 24 -10.77 20.76 5.73
N SER A 25 -10.73 19.56 5.13
CA SER A 25 -9.45 18.91 4.87
C SER A 25 -8.61 19.71 3.89
N ARG A 26 -7.31 19.55 3.97
CA ARG A 26 -6.35 20.23 3.11
C ARG A 26 -5.18 19.31 2.78
N ILE A 27 -4.58 19.55 1.63
CA ILE A 27 -3.39 18.83 1.21
C ILE A 27 -2.20 19.30 2.06
N ALA A 28 -1.47 18.34 2.60
CA ALA A 28 -0.28 18.56 3.40
C ALA A 28 0.90 17.71 2.90
N CYS A 29 2.12 18.17 3.21
CA CYS A 29 3.36 17.47 2.93
C CYS A 29 4.19 17.39 4.21
N PRO A 30 4.68 16.19 4.66
CA PRO A 30 5.56 16.04 5.80
C PRO A 30 6.89 16.76 5.56
N LEU A 31 7.37 17.47 6.57
CA LEU A 31 8.69 18.10 6.58
C LEU A 31 9.72 17.16 7.20
N PRO A 32 11.03 17.34 6.90
CA PRO A 32 12.09 16.49 7.45
C PRO A 32 12.17 16.49 8.99
N ASP A 33 11.71 17.53 9.63
CA ASP A 33 11.68 17.70 11.11
C ASP A 33 10.38 17.16 11.75
N GLY A 34 9.51 16.51 10.99
CA GLY A 34 8.25 15.92 11.45
C GLY A 34 7.05 16.85 11.44
N GLY A 35 7.21 18.15 11.11
CA GLY A 35 6.09 19.07 10.92
C GLY A 35 5.36 18.85 9.58
N LEU A 36 4.26 19.57 9.39
CA LEU A 36 3.45 19.51 8.17
C LEU A 36 3.42 20.87 7.45
N LEU A 37 3.62 20.86 6.14
CA LEU A 37 3.48 22.01 5.27
C LEU A 37 2.05 22.07 4.74
N ASP A 38 1.38 23.23 4.80
CA ASP A 38 0.11 23.49 4.12
C ASP A 38 0.38 23.78 2.64
N VAL A 39 0.19 22.79 1.81
CA VAL A 39 0.54 22.85 0.37
C VAL A 39 -0.33 23.86 -0.36
N GLY A 40 -1.63 23.92 -0.06
CA GLY A 40 -2.56 24.85 -0.70
C GLY A 40 -2.31 26.31 -0.33
N SER A 41 -2.05 26.58 0.96
CA SER A 41 -1.66 27.93 1.43
C SER A 41 -0.36 28.36 0.80
N LEU A 42 0.64 27.49 0.75
CA LEU A 42 1.92 27.75 0.10
C LEU A 42 1.74 28.08 -1.39
N ALA A 43 1.01 27.22 -2.14
CA ALA A 43 0.81 27.42 -3.57
C ALA A 43 0.12 28.74 -3.88
N THR A 44 -0.85 29.13 -3.07
CA THR A 44 -1.57 30.40 -3.24
C THR A 44 -0.67 31.59 -2.95
N ALA A 45 0.06 31.56 -1.83
CA ALA A 45 0.89 32.70 -1.39
C ALA A 45 2.12 32.93 -2.29
N GLN A 46 2.69 31.85 -2.80
CA GLN A 46 3.94 31.88 -3.56
C GLN A 46 3.74 31.80 -5.09
N ARG A 47 2.48 31.81 -5.56
CA ARG A 47 2.13 31.61 -6.98
C ARG A 47 2.76 30.32 -7.53
N GLY A 48 2.65 29.23 -6.72
CA GLY A 48 3.15 27.92 -7.08
C GLY A 48 2.36 27.28 -8.24
N PRO A 49 2.76 26.08 -8.67
CA PRO A 49 2.05 25.37 -9.73
C PRO A 49 0.64 24.97 -9.27
N TYR A 50 -0.33 25.07 -10.17
CA TYR A 50 -1.70 24.55 -10.01
C TYR A 50 -2.36 24.86 -8.65
N PRO A 51 -2.42 26.13 -8.18
CA PRO A 51 -2.97 26.45 -6.87
C PRO A 51 -4.41 25.96 -6.68
N ASP A 52 -5.22 25.95 -7.74
CA ASP A 52 -6.61 25.46 -7.70
C ASP A 52 -6.70 23.95 -7.45
N LEU A 53 -5.69 23.19 -7.84
CA LEU A 53 -5.61 21.74 -7.54
C LEU A 53 -5.14 21.52 -6.12
N LEU A 54 -4.16 22.30 -5.65
CA LEU A 54 -3.50 22.14 -4.37
C LEU A 54 -4.31 22.70 -3.19
N THR A 55 -5.29 23.57 -3.44
CA THR A 55 -6.27 24.02 -2.44
C THR A 55 -7.48 23.10 -2.31
N ALA A 56 -7.53 22.01 -3.08
CA ALA A 56 -8.57 20.99 -2.96
C ALA A 56 -8.51 20.28 -1.58
N PRO A 57 -9.59 19.63 -1.13
CA PRO A 57 -9.63 18.96 0.17
C PRO A 57 -8.74 17.72 0.23
N ASP A 58 -8.40 17.12 -0.91
CA ASP A 58 -7.57 15.92 -1.06
C ASP A 58 -6.88 15.89 -2.43
N LEU A 59 -6.13 14.81 -2.71
CA LEU A 59 -5.32 14.67 -3.92
C LEU A 59 -6.12 14.33 -5.18
N THR A 60 -7.42 14.05 -5.13
CA THR A 60 -8.19 13.51 -6.26
C THR A 60 -8.07 14.42 -7.50
N ARG A 61 -8.16 15.75 -7.32
CA ARG A 61 -8.02 16.70 -8.44
C ARG A 61 -6.59 16.75 -9.00
N LEU A 62 -5.57 16.59 -8.15
CA LEU A 62 -4.19 16.50 -8.59
C LEU A 62 -3.96 15.20 -9.35
N LEU A 63 -4.50 14.08 -8.86
CA LEU A 63 -4.43 12.78 -9.55
C LEU A 63 -5.07 12.85 -10.95
N ASP A 64 -6.19 13.56 -11.08
CA ASP A 64 -6.88 13.75 -12.36
C ASP A 64 -6.06 14.55 -13.38
N ALA A 65 -5.19 15.45 -12.92
CA ALA A 65 -4.38 16.32 -13.79
C ALA A 65 -3.24 15.57 -14.53
N GLY A 66 -2.85 14.39 -14.08
CA GLY A 66 -1.87 13.52 -14.75
C GLY A 66 -0.40 13.86 -14.50
N ALA A 67 0.47 13.03 -15.06
CA ALA A 67 1.90 13.00 -14.76
C ALA A 67 2.65 14.33 -14.98
N PRO A 68 2.36 15.17 -15.99
CA PRO A 68 3.05 16.46 -16.13
C PRO A 68 2.83 17.36 -14.91
N ALA A 69 1.58 17.49 -14.46
CA ALA A 69 1.26 18.30 -13.28
C ALA A 69 1.89 17.72 -12.00
N TRP A 70 1.92 16.40 -11.85
CA TRP A 70 2.51 15.74 -10.69
C TRP A 70 4.00 16.05 -10.57
N ARG A 71 4.75 15.91 -11.67
CA ARG A 71 6.20 16.16 -11.71
C ARG A 71 6.52 17.60 -11.34
N GLU A 72 5.76 18.57 -11.86
CA GLU A 72 5.95 19.98 -11.57
C GLU A 72 5.68 20.28 -10.08
N VAL A 73 4.59 19.74 -9.52
CA VAL A 73 4.24 19.91 -8.09
C VAL A 73 5.29 19.26 -7.19
N VAL A 74 5.73 18.04 -7.50
CA VAL A 74 6.71 17.30 -6.69
C VAL A 74 8.06 18.04 -6.70
N GLU A 75 8.53 18.52 -7.86
CA GLU A 75 9.79 19.27 -7.96
C GLU A 75 9.73 20.56 -7.17
N TRP A 76 8.65 21.32 -7.33
CA TRP A 76 8.41 22.55 -6.58
C TRP A 76 8.38 22.31 -5.05
N LEU A 77 7.71 21.25 -4.58
CA LEU A 77 7.68 20.89 -3.17
C LEU A 77 9.04 20.45 -2.64
N ARG A 78 9.88 19.81 -3.46
CA ARG A 78 11.24 19.41 -3.09
C ARG A 78 12.09 20.62 -2.75
N GLU A 79 12.01 21.69 -3.55
CA GLU A 79 12.71 22.96 -3.27
C GLU A 79 12.25 23.59 -1.94
N TRP A 80 10.93 23.61 -1.69
CA TRP A 80 10.39 24.18 -0.45
C TRP A 80 10.72 23.35 0.79
N ARG A 81 10.74 22.03 0.69
CA ARG A 81 11.13 21.17 1.83
C ARG A 81 12.60 21.30 2.20
N ALA A 82 13.46 21.66 1.26
CA ALA A 82 14.88 21.87 1.50
C ALA A 82 15.18 23.16 2.27
N ASP A 83 14.26 24.15 2.24
CA ASP A 83 14.42 25.47 2.87
C ASP A 83 13.48 25.59 4.09
N HIS A 84 13.99 25.20 5.25
CA HIS A 84 13.22 25.21 6.51
C HIS A 84 12.71 26.59 6.92
N GLU A 85 13.49 27.68 6.66
CA GLU A 85 13.09 29.04 7.02
C GLU A 85 11.93 29.54 6.17
N ARG A 86 11.99 29.31 4.86
CA ARG A 86 10.90 29.64 3.95
C ARG A 86 9.64 28.82 4.23
N ALA A 87 9.79 27.54 4.51
CA ALA A 87 8.67 26.65 4.82
C ALA A 87 7.95 27.02 6.13
N ALA A 88 8.65 27.62 7.10
CA ALA A 88 8.12 27.93 8.44
C ALA A 88 6.83 28.77 8.41
N ALA A 89 6.71 29.72 7.49
CA ALA A 89 5.52 30.58 7.36
C ALA A 89 4.26 29.84 6.88
N HIS A 90 4.42 28.63 6.35
CA HIS A 90 3.34 27.80 5.79
C HIS A 90 3.15 26.48 6.53
N ARG A 91 3.72 26.36 7.74
CA ARG A 91 3.52 25.17 8.59
C ARG A 91 2.11 25.12 9.14
N LEU A 92 1.57 23.91 9.16
CA LEU A 92 0.34 23.61 9.89
C LEU A 92 0.61 23.56 11.40
N PRO A 93 -0.40 23.81 12.26
CA PRO A 93 -0.26 23.60 13.70
C PRO A 93 0.12 22.16 14.01
N ASP A 94 0.98 21.97 15.01
CA ASP A 94 1.44 20.63 15.42
C ASP A 94 0.33 19.81 16.11
N GLU A 95 -0.72 20.48 16.61
CA GLU A 95 -1.80 19.84 17.36
C GLU A 95 -3.17 20.01 16.67
N GLY A 96 -4.06 19.09 16.97
CA GLY A 96 -5.46 19.16 16.55
C GLY A 96 -5.73 18.76 15.11
N LEU A 97 -4.75 18.22 14.39
CA LEU A 97 -4.92 17.65 13.05
C LEU A 97 -4.98 16.12 13.12
N VAL A 98 -5.78 15.55 12.24
CA VAL A 98 -5.87 14.10 12.02
C VAL A 98 -5.76 13.80 10.54
N PRO A 99 -5.05 12.74 10.15
CA PRO A 99 -5.04 12.31 8.76
C PRO A 99 -6.43 11.86 8.32
N VAL A 100 -6.76 12.13 7.07
CA VAL A 100 -7.94 11.60 6.37
C VAL A 100 -7.47 10.85 5.13
N LEU A 101 -8.38 10.19 4.40
CA LEU A 101 -8.00 9.55 3.15
C LEU A 101 -7.34 10.58 2.23
N PRO A 102 -6.14 10.30 1.71
CA PRO A 102 -5.39 11.25 0.88
C PRO A 102 -6.05 11.52 -0.47
N PHE A 103 -6.96 10.66 -0.91
CA PHE A 103 -7.74 10.78 -2.15
C PHE A 103 -9.03 9.98 -2.03
N ALA A 104 -10.01 10.27 -2.89
CA ALA A 104 -11.21 9.43 -3.04
C ALA A 104 -10.83 8.14 -3.78
N VAL A 105 -10.99 6.99 -3.13
CA VAL A 105 -10.70 5.67 -3.75
C VAL A 105 -11.81 5.34 -4.74
N ALA A 106 -11.52 5.50 -6.04
CA ALA A 106 -12.50 5.31 -7.11
C ALA A 106 -12.77 3.82 -7.38
N ASP A 107 -11.72 3.00 -7.35
CA ASP A 107 -11.78 1.54 -7.42
C ASP A 107 -10.64 0.94 -6.62
N TYR A 108 -10.74 -0.36 -6.30
CA TYR A 108 -9.68 -1.09 -5.63
C TYR A 108 -9.55 -2.47 -6.26
N VAL A 109 -8.36 -2.77 -6.76
CA VAL A 109 -8.00 -4.09 -7.28
C VAL A 109 -6.83 -4.60 -6.49
N ASP A 110 -6.98 -5.76 -5.86
CA ASP A 110 -5.91 -6.42 -5.12
C ASP A 110 -5.27 -7.50 -6.00
N PHE A 111 -3.96 -7.34 -6.23
CA PHE A 111 -3.18 -8.29 -7.01
C PHE A 111 -2.53 -9.35 -6.11
N TYR A 112 -1.87 -10.29 -6.74
CA TYR A 112 -1.20 -11.41 -6.08
C TYR A 112 0.22 -11.52 -6.64
N ALA A 113 0.98 -10.39 -6.54
CA ALA A 113 2.20 -10.19 -7.32
C ALA A 113 3.47 -10.79 -6.72
N CYS A 114 3.43 -11.29 -5.48
CA CYS A 114 4.58 -11.89 -4.80
C CYS A 114 4.61 -13.41 -4.99
N GLU A 115 5.67 -13.94 -5.63
CA GLU A 115 5.80 -15.39 -5.87
C GLU A 115 5.93 -16.18 -4.57
N GLN A 116 6.71 -15.67 -3.60
CA GLN A 116 6.91 -16.40 -2.35
C GLN A 116 5.62 -16.54 -1.56
N HIS A 117 4.84 -15.46 -1.43
CA HIS A 117 3.52 -15.53 -0.81
C HIS A 117 2.59 -16.51 -1.55
N ALA A 118 2.54 -16.42 -2.88
CA ALA A 118 1.70 -17.30 -3.70
C ALA A 118 2.06 -18.80 -3.52
N ARG A 119 3.35 -19.09 -3.36
CA ARG A 119 3.84 -20.45 -3.06
C ARG A 119 3.42 -20.91 -1.67
N ASN A 120 3.65 -20.07 -0.66
CA ASN A 120 3.33 -20.39 0.74
C ASN A 120 1.83 -20.60 0.91
N ALA A 121 1.00 -19.69 0.42
CA ALA A 121 -0.46 -19.85 0.46
C ALA A 121 -0.92 -21.09 -0.34
N GLY A 122 -0.28 -21.37 -1.47
CA GLY A 122 -0.55 -22.55 -2.25
C GLY A 122 -0.27 -23.85 -1.46
N LEU A 123 0.86 -23.92 -0.75
CA LEU A 123 1.22 -25.05 0.11
C LEU A 123 0.27 -25.19 1.32
N ILE A 124 -0.16 -24.07 1.89
CA ILE A 124 -1.07 -24.05 3.05
C ILE A 124 -2.48 -24.51 2.64
N PHE A 125 -3.03 -23.94 1.56
CA PHE A 125 -4.43 -24.19 1.17
C PHE A 125 -4.62 -25.43 0.30
N ARG A 126 -3.55 -25.93 -0.33
CA ARG A 126 -3.56 -27.06 -1.27
C ARG A 126 -2.32 -27.94 -1.09
N PRO A 127 -2.10 -28.52 0.13
CA PRO A 127 -0.88 -29.26 0.44
C PRO A 127 -0.65 -30.45 -0.48
N ASP A 128 -1.71 -31.04 -1.02
CA ASP A 128 -1.65 -32.21 -1.91
C ASP A 128 -1.55 -31.84 -3.39
N ALA A 129 -1.55 -30.54 -3.73
CA ALA A 129 -1.43 -30.13 -5.11
C ALA A 129 -0.02 -30.36 -5.66
N PRO A 130 0.14 -30.84 -6.90
CA PRO A 130 1.47 -31.12 -7.49
C PRO A 130 2.33 -29.84 -7.63
N ASN A 131 1.67 -28.67 -7.69
CA ASN A 131 2.32 -27.37 -7.72
C ASN A 131 1.64 -26.42 -6.74
N SER A 132 2.42 -25.64 -6.01
CA SER A 132 1.93 -24.61 -5.12
C SER A 132 1.32 -23.42 -5.89
N LEU A 133 1.90 -23.05 -7.04
CA LEU A 133 1.37 -22.00 -7.91
C LEU A 133 0.29 -22.53 -8.86
N THR A 134 -0.71 -21.69 -9.15
CA THR A 134 -1.68 -21.97 -10.21
C THR A 134 -1.02 -21.80 -11.59
N PRO A 135 -1.51 -22.51 -12.65
CA PRO A 135 -0.89 -22.49 -13.98
C PRO A 135 -0.78 -21.10 -14.63
N ASN A 136 -1.68 -20.18 -14.28
CA ASN A 136 -1.73 -18.81 -14.81
C ASN A 136 -0.87 -17.82 -14.04
N TRP A 137 -0.43 -18.14 -12.82
CA TRP A 137 0.22 -17.18 -11.91
C TRP A 137 1.47 -16.52 -12.51
N ARG A 138 2.34 -17.31 -13.16
CA ARG A 138 3.55 -16.82 -13.84
C ARG A 138 3.31 -16.30 -15.26
N ARG A 139 2.06 -16.26 -15.72
CA ARG A 139 1.71 -15.83 -17.08
C ARG A 139 1.09 -14.45 -17.13
N MET A 140 0.47 -14.02 -16.05
CA MET A 140 -0.22 -12.75 -15.96
C MET A 140 -0.33 -12.30 -14.49
N PRO A 141 -0.39 -11.00 -14.22
CA PRO A 141 -0.75 -10.50 -12.89
C PRO A 141 -2.17 -10.99 -12.51
N VAL A 142 -2.26 -11.85 -11.50
CA VAL A 142 -3.55 -12.34 -10.97
C VAL A 142 -4.05 -11.35 -9.94
N GLY A 143 -5.31 -11.01 -9.96
CA GLY A 143 -5.93 -10.10 -9.00
C GLY A 143 -7.44 -10.30 -8.94
N TYR A 144 -8.07 -9.65 -7.96
CA TYR A 144 -9.52 -9.59 -7.80
C TYR A 144 -9.97 -8.17 -7.48
N HIS A 145 -11.23 -7.86 -7.79
CA HIS A 145 -11.81 -6.57 -7.41
C HIS A 145 -12.11 -6.57 -5.91
N GLY A 146 -11.39 -5.72 -5.19
CA GLY A 146 -11.62 -5.43 -3.78
C GLY A 146 -12.79 -4.47 -3.60
N ARG A 147 -13.08 -4.14 -2.33
CA ARG A 147 -14.16 -3.22 -2.02
C ARG A 147 -13.61 -1.82 -1.69
N SER A 148 -13.61 -0.93 -2.68
CA SER A 148 -13.10 0.45 -2.52
C SER A 148 -13.78 1.21 -1.36
N GLY A 149 -15.07 0.97 -1.12
CA GLY A 149 -15.82 1.62 -0.05
C GLY A 149 -15.42 1.22 1.38
N THR A 150 -14.53 0.24 1.56
CA THR A 150 -13.99 -0.16 2.88
C THR A 150 -12.51 0.18 3.04
N VAL A 151 -11.92 0.84 2.07
CA VAL A 151 -10.58 1.43 2.21
C VAL A 151 -10.66 2.61 3.18
N ARG A 152 -9.75 2.65 4.14
CA ARG A 152 -9.70 3.66 5.20
C ARG A 152 -8.26 4.11 5.47
N VAL A 153 -8.12 5.31 6.01
CA VAL A 153 -6.81 5.81 6.41
C VAL A 153 -6.32 5.11 7.68
N THR A 154 -5.00 5.03 7.82
CA THR A 154 -4.30 4.55 9.02
C THR A 154 -4.88 5.11 10.33
N GLY A 155 -4.83 4.32 11.41
CA GLY A 155 -5.27 4.72 12.76
C GLY A 155 -6.75 4.51 13.04
N ILE A 156 -7.58 4.19 12.03
CA ILE A 156 -8.98 3.82 12.25
C ILE A 156 -9.03 2.39 12.79
N PRO A 157 -9.69 2.16 13.95
CA PRO A 157 -9.82 0.81 14.51
C PRO A 157 -10.55 -0.15 13.56
N VAL A 158 -10.12 -1.41 13.55
CA VAL A 158 -10.65 -2.46 12.69
C VAL A 158 -11.60 -3.33 13.50
N ALA A 159 -12.87 -3.31 13.15
CA ALA A 159 -13.86 -4.20 13.78
C ALA A 159 -13.64 -5.64 13.29
N ARG A 160 -13.63 -6.61 14.22
CA ARG A 160 -13.61 -8.02 13.87
C ARG A 160 -14.86 -8.35 13.07
N PRO A 161 -14.74 -8.86 11.82
CA PRO A 161 -15.92 -9.17 11.02
C PRO A 161 -16.61 -10.43 11.51
N SER A 162 -17.90 -10.53 11.22
CA SER A 162 -18.66 -11.78 11.34
C SER A 162 -19.07 -12.26 9.95
N GLY A 163 -19.10 -13.57 9.77
CA GLY A 163 -19.47 -14.18 8.50
C GLY A 163 -19.71 -15.68 8.64
N GLN A 164 -20.05 -16.30 7.53
CA GLN A 164 -20.23 -17.74 7.46
C GLN A 164 -18.85 -18.40 7.33
N ARG A 165 -18.53 -19.32 8.23
CA ARG A 165 -17.25 -20.06 8.33
C ARG A 165 -17.40 -21.53 7.98
N GLY A 166 -18.63 -21.96 7.77
CA GLY A 166 -19.01 -23.34 7.43
C GLY A 166 -20.48 -23.44 7.07
N PRO A 167 -20.98 -24.62 6.68
CA PRO A 167 -22.39 -24.80 6.24
C PRO A 167 -23.43 -24.31 7.25
N GLU A 168 -23.17 -24.52 8.55
CA GLU A 168 -24.07 -24.18 9.66
C GLU A 168 -23.37 -23.29 10.70
N ASP A 169 -22.22 -22.70 10.37
CA ASP A 169 -21.40 -21.90 11.27
C ASP A 169 -21.32 -20.45 10.83
N PHE A 170 -21.99 -19.56 11.56
CA PHE A 170 -21.93 -18.10 11.39
C PHE A 170 -21.51 -17.43 12.69
N GLY A 171 -20.53 -16.55 12.64
CA GLY A 171 -20.07 -15.82 13.83
C GLY A 171 -18.88 -14.92 13.56
N PRO A 172 -18.28 -14.36 14.63
CA PRO A 172 -17.06 -13.57 14.52
C PRO A 172 -15.91 -14.41 13.94
N CYS A 173 -15.09 -13.78 13.09
CA CYS A 173 -13.90 -14.40 12.53
C CYS A 173 -12.96 -14.86 13.66
N ALA A 174 -12.57 -16.14 13.65
CA ALA A 174 -11.62 -16.71 14.59
C ALA A 174 -10.17 -16.62 14.11
N THR A 175 -9.95 -16.52 12.79
CA THR A 175 -8.62 -16.51 12.17
C THR A 175 -8.39 -15.17 11.44
N LEU A 176 -8.41 -14.07 12.22
CA LEU A 176 -8.18 -12.73 11.71
C LEU A 176 -6.69 -12.51 11.46
N ASP A 177 -6.36 -11.93 10.31
CA ASP A 177 -5.02 -11.77 9.79
C ASP A 177 -4.77 -10.35 9.25
N PHE A 178 -3.51 -9.98 9.07
CA PHE A 178 -3.04 -8.84 8.31
C PHE A 178 -2.33 -9.31 7.02
N GLU A 179 -2.25 -8.44 6.03
CA GLU A 179 -1.38 -8.62 4.87
C GLU A 179 -0.57 -7.35 4.63
N ALA A 180 0.77 -7.50 4.67
CA ALA A 180 1.71 -6.40 4.45
C ALA A 180 1.92 -6.19 2.95
N GLU A 181 1.48 -5.03 2.45
CA GLU A 181 1.42 -4.72 1.04
C GLU A 181 1.85 -3.29 0.72
N LEU A 182 2.08 -3.06 -0.57
CA LEU A 182 2.10 -1.73 -1.18
C LEU A 182 0.77 -1.47 -1.91
N GLY A 183 0.30 -0.24 -1.83
CA GLY A 183 -0.78 0.25 -2.67
C GLY A 183 -0.23 1.23 -3.71
N PHE A 184 -0.53 1.01 -4.99
CA PHE A 184 -0.18 1.91 -6.09
C PHE A 184 -1.36 2.82 -6.40
N VAL A 185 -1.16 4.12 -6.25
CA VAL A 185 -2.20 5.14 -6.45
C VAL A 185 -2.17 5.60 -7.89
N LEU A 186 -3.27 5.42 -8.61
CA LEU A 186 -3.37 5.75 -10.02
C LEU A 186 -4.05 7.10 -10.26
N GLY A 187 -3.69 7.71 -11.39
CA GLY A 187 -4.28 8.92 -11.90
C GLY A 187 -3.96 9.15 -13.37
N GLY A 188 -4.20 10.38 -13.88
CA GLY A 188 -4.10 10.61 -15.31
C GLY A 188 -5.09 9.71 -16.05
N PRO A 189 -6.40 9.99 -15.99
CA PRO A 189 -7.43 9.08 -16.45
C PRO A 189 -7.21 8.66 -17.91
N ALA A 190 -7.44 7.38 -18.19
CA ALA A 190 -7.37 6.80 -19.54
C ALA A 190 -8.73 6.17 -19.89
N PRO A 191 -9.30 6.46 -21.06
CA PRO A 191 -10.62 5.94 -21.45
C PRO A 191 -10.58 4.47 -21.90
N GLY A 192 -9.41 3.86 -22.03
CA GLY A 192 -9.23 2.50 -22.52
C GLY A 192 -7.85 1.94 -22.21
N PRO A 193 -7.40 0.91 -22.95
CA PRO A 193 -6.16 0.20 -22.65
C PRO A 193 -4.93 1.10 -22.58
N VAL A 194 -4.09 0.86 -21.58
CA VAL A 194 -2.80 1.52 -21.38
C VAL A 194 -1.68 0.54 -21.73
N GLY A 195 -0.85 0.90 -22.70
CA GLY A 195 0.32 0.08 -23.08
C GLY A 195 1.37 0.07 -21.97
N ILE A 196 2.13 -1.03 -21.90
CA ILE A 196 3.12 -1.25 -20.85
C ILE A 196 4.16 -0.10 -20.72
N ASP A 197 4.62 0.46 -21.83
CA ASP A 197 5.61 1.54 -21.83
C ASP A 197 5.03 2.90 -21.38
N ALA A 198 3.70 3.08 -21.40
CA ALA A 198 3.01 4.26 -20.92
C ALA A 198 2.49 4.10 -19.48
N ALA A 199 2.48 2.89 -18.94
CA ALA A 199 1.82 2.57 -17.68
C ALA A 199 2.39 3.33 -16.48
N ALA A 200 3.70 3.63 -16.47
CA ALA A 200 4.34 4.41 -15.42
C ALA A 200 3.78 5.83 -15.28
N ASP A 201 3.31 6.44 -16.38
CA ASP A 201 2.71 7.80 -16.37
C ASP A 201 1.32 7.83 -15.70
N HIS A 202 0.75 6.67 -15.39
CA HIS A 202 -0.51 6.52 -14.67
C HIS A 202 -0.33 6.13 -13.20
N VAL A 203 0.89 5.86 -12.73
CA VAL A 203 1.18 5.56 -11.32
C VAL A 203 1.72 6.83 -10.65
N PHE A 204 0.87 7.51 -9.88
CA PHE A 204 1.28 8.71 -9.16
C PHE A 204 2.28 8.38 -8.05
N GLY A 205 2.01 7.34 -7.25
CA GLY A 205 2.87 7.04 -6.12
C GLY A 205 2.43 5.79 -5.35
N VAL A 206 3.06 5.63 -4.19
CA VAL A 206 2.95 4.45 -3.34
C VAL A 206 2.43 4.82 -1.96
N VAL A 207 1.53 4.02 -1.43
CA VAL A 207 1.10 3.98 -0.03
C VAL A 207 1.45 2.63 0.58
N LEU A 208 1.63 2.55 1.90
CA LEU A 208 1.59 1.27 2.59
C LEU A 208 0.14 0.83 2.71
N LEU A 209 -0.09 -0.47 2.55
CA LEU A 209 -1.43 -1.04 2.57
C LEU A 209 -1.44 -2.27 3.49
N ASN A 210 -2.48 -2.38 4.29
CA ASN A 210 -2.79 -3.58 5.07
C ASN A 210 -4.17 -4.10 4.63
N ASP A 211 -4.19 -5.24 3.94
CA ASP A 211 -5.42 -5.91 3.55
C ASP A 211 -5.84 -6.90 4.65
N TRP A 212 -6.70 -6.41 5.56
CA TRP A 212 -7.19 -7.21 6.67
C TRP A 212 -8.00 -8.39 6.18
N SER A 213 -7.67 -9.59 6.68
CA SER A 213 -8.16 -10.85 6.13
C SER A 213 -8.85 -11.70 7.20
N ALA A 214 -10.11 -12.02 6.98
CA ALA A 214 -10.86 -12.98 7.80
C ALA A 214 -10.72 -14.37 7.15
N ARG A 215 -9.68 -15.13 7.54
CA ARG A 215 -9.26 -16.34 6.82
C ARG A 215 -10.27 -17.48 6.83
N ASP A 216 -10.96 -17.70 7.93
CA ASP A 216 -12.02 -18.71 8.03
C ASP A 216 -13.22 -18.38 7.12
N ILE A 217 -13.64 -17.14 7.07
CA ILE A 217 -14.69 -16.66 6.18
C ILE A 217 -14.21 -16.78 4.73
N GLN A 218 -13.01 -16.25 4.43
CA GLN A 218 -12.39 -16.33 3.10
C GLN A 218 -12.26 -17.76 2.60
N PHE A 219 -11.80 -18.69 3.45
CA PHE A 219 -11.63 -20.10 3.09
C PHE A 219 -12.95 -20.76 2.68
N PHE A 220 -14.03 -20.47 3.42
CA PHE A 220 -15.33 -21.05 3.14
C PHE A 220 -15.99 -20.49 1.86
N GLU A 221 -15.88 -19.16 1.63
CA GLU A 221 -16.57 -18.49 0.53
C GLU A 221 -15.82 -18.47 -0.80
N SER A 222 -14.48 -18.65 -0.79
CA SER A 222 -13.63 -18.29 -1.93
C SER A 222 -13.84 -19.13 -3.19
N ARG A 223 -14.56 -20.23 -3.11
CA ARG A 223 -14.87 -21.09 -4.27
C ARG A 223 -16.33 -20.95 -4.65
N PRO A 224 -16.67 -20.73 -5.96
CA PRO A 224 -15.78 -20.79 -7.13
C PRO A 224 -15.20 -19.44 -7.58
N LEU A 225 -15.58 -18.27 -7.01
CA LEU A 225 -15.33 -16.96 -7.60
C LEU A 225 -14.16 -16.17 -6.97
N GLY A 226 -13.53 -16.68 -5.93
CA GLY A 226 -12.47 -15.98 -5.21
C GLY A 226 -12.94 -15.33 -3.90
N PRO A 227 -12.07 -14.55 -3.20
CA PRO A 227 -12.41 -13.94 -1.92
C PRO A 227 -13.49 -12.86 -2.07
N HIS A 228 -14.34 -12.71 -1.04
CA HIS A 228 -15.41 -11.71 -1.03
C HIS A 228 -15.52 -11.04 0.35
N LEU A 229 -16.38 -11.54 1.27
CA LEU A 229 -16.62 -10.89 2.56
C LEU A 229 -15.39 -10.93 3.47
N GLY A 230 -14.63 -12.00 3.42
CA GLY A 230 -13.38 -12.16 4.18
C GLY A 230 -12.29 -11.14 3.84
N LYS A 231 -12.45 -10.41 2.72
CA LYS A 231 -11.57 -9.37 2.20
C LYS A 231 -12.26 -8.02 1.98
N SER A 232 -13.53 -7.88 2.39
CA SER A 232 -14.33 -6.68 2.09
C SER A 232 -14.73 -5.86 3.33
N PHE A 233 -14.22 -6.19 4.53
CA PHE A 233 -14.61 -5.50 5.77
C PHE A 233 -13.69 -4.32 6.11
N ALA A 234 -12.42 -4.38 5.77
CA ALA A 234 -11.45 -3.30 5.97
C ALA A 234 -10.21 -3.48 5.08
N THR A 235 -9.72 -2.38 4.53
CA THR A 235 -8.38 -2.24 3.96
C THR A 235 -7.81 -0.91 4.45
N SER A 236 -6.66 -0.92 5.10
CA SER A 236 -6.05 0.30 5.65
C SER A 236 -4.89 0.76 4.78
N ILE A 237 -4.81 2.07 4.49
CA ILE A 237 -3.69 2.67 3.77
C ILE A 237 -2.98 3.73 4.60
N SER A 238 -1.70 3.96 4.36
CA SER A 238 -0.96 5.07 4.97
C SER A 238 -1.58 6.42 4.58
N ALA A 239 -1.41 7.43 5.43
CA ALA A 239 -1.96 8.78 5.19
C ALA A 239 -1.21 9.53 4.08
N TRP A 240 -0.02 9.08 3.73
CA TRP A 240 0.92 9.77 2.86
C TRP A 240 1.18 8.96 1.62
N VAL A 241 0.96 9.56 0.45
CA VAL A 241 1.31 8.99 -0.85
C VAL A 241 2.71 9.49 -1.21
N THR A 242 3.68 8.59 -1.29
CA THR A 242 5.04 8.90 -1.75
C THR A 242 5.04 8.85 -3.28
N PRO A 243 5.30 9.95 -3.99
CA PRO A 243 5.34 9.96 -5.45
C PRO A 243 6.34 8.94 -5.98
N LEU A 244 6.01 8.26 -7.09
CA LEU A 244 6.88 7.25 -7.69
C LEU A 244 8.24 7.85 -8.11
N ASP A 245 8.23 9.13 -8.52
CA ASP A 245 9.46 9.87 -8.85
C ASP A 245 10.42 10.01 -7.66
N GLU A 246 9.90 10.14 -6.44
CA GLU A 246 10.71 10.19 -5.22
C GLU A 246 11.41 8.84 -4.94
N LEU A 247 10.84 7.75 -5.43
CA LEU A 247 11.37 6.39 -5.31
C LEU A 247 12.31 6.00 -6.48
N SER A 248 12.79 6.97 -7.27
CA SER A 248 13.67 6.69 -8.42
C SER A 248 14.95 5.95 -8.04
N ALA A 249 15.54 6.24 -6.87
CA ALA A 249 16.71 5.53 -6.34
C ALA A 249 16.40 4.10 -5.83
N ALA A 250 15.13 3.79 -5.61
CA ALA A 250 14.66 2.47 -5.19
C ALA A 250 14.24 1.57 -6.37
N ARG A 251 14.35 2.05 -7.61
CA ARG A 251 13.99 1.22 -8.78
C ARG A 251 15.04 0.14 -9.02
N VAL A 252 14.61 -1.12 -9.01
CA VAL A 252 15.47 -2.31 -9.17
C VAL A 252 14.89 -3.24 -10.25
N PRO A 253 15.76 -3.99 -10.97
CA PRO A 253 15.26 -4.99 -11.92
C PRO A 253 14.33 -6.00 -11.23
N LEU A 254 13.24 -6.36 -11.90
CA LEU A 254 12.41 -7.49 -11.47
C LEU A 254 13.14 -8.83 -11.58
N PRO A 255 12.69 -9.85 -10.84
CA PRO A 255 13.10 -11.24 -11.10
C PRO A 255 12.88 -11.62 -12.57
N VAL A 256 13.74 -12.49 -13.08
CA VAL A 256 13.59 -13.01 -14.45
C VAL A 256 12.30 -13.82 -14.55
N HIS A 257 11.42 -13.44 -15.48
CA HIS A 257 10.17 -14.15 -15.70
C HIS A 257 10.44 -15.47 -16.49
N ASP A 258 10.12 -16.59 -15.86
CA ASP A 258 10.13 -17.91 -16.46
C ASP A 258 8.77 -18.59 -16.24
N PRO A 259 7.99 -18.80 -17.31
CA PRO A 259 8.26 -18.46 -18.71
C PRO A 259 8.20 -16.96 -19.00
N ALA A 260 8.86 -16.52 -20.07
CA ALA A 260 8.85 -15.12 -20.50
C ALA A 260 7.42 -14.58 -20.65
N SER A 261 7.23 -13.33 -20.23
CA SER A 261 5.95 -12.64 -20.36
C SER A 261 5.54 -12.42 -21.80
N LEU A 262 4.24 -12.35 -22.05
CA LEU A 262 3.71 -11.99 -23.37
C LEU A 262 4.03 -10.52 -23.71
N PRO A 263 4.07 -10.15 -25.01
CA PRO A 263 4.46 -8.81 -25.45
C PRO A 263 3.76 -7.65 -24.76
N TYR A 264 2.47 -7.77 -24.43
CA TYR A 264 1.72 -6.71 -23.75
C TYR A 264 2.16 -6.43 -22.30
N LEU A 265 2.95 -7.35 -21.70
CA LEU A 265 3.54 -7.23 -20.36
C LEU A 265 5.06 -7.05 -20.40
N THR A 266 5.65 -6.95 -21.60
CA THR A 266 7.09 -6.82 -21.78
C THR A 266 7.42 -5.39 -22.19
N PRO A 267 7.98 -4.54 -21.29
CA PRO A 267 8.37 -3.18 -21.65
C PRO A 267 9.54 -3.16 -22.62
N THR A 268 9.70 -2.07 -23.38
CA THR A 268 10.84 -1.84 -24.26
C THR A 268 12.15 -1.70 -23.45
N GLY A 269 12.07 -1.11 -22.26
CA GLY A 269 13.19 -1.02 -21.30
C GLY A 269 13.17 -2.14 -20.27
N PRO A 270 14.00 -2.07 -19.22
CA PRO A 270 13.97 -3.02 -18.12
C PRO A 270 12.65 -2.93 -17.34
N ALA A 271 12.06 -4.08 -17.02
CA ALA A 271 10.97 -4.14 -16.05
C ALA A 271 11.53 -3.86 -14.64
N LEU A 272 10.96 -2.90 -13.93
CA LEU A 272 11.49 -2.43 -12.64
C LEU A 272 10.48 -2.61 -11.51
N GLY A 273 10.96 -3.21 -10.42
CA GLY A 273 10.32 -3.23 -9.11
C GLY A 273 10.77 -2.09 -8.21
N LEU A 274 10.51 -2.24 -6.92
CA LEU A 274 10.84 -1.26 -5.88
C LEU A 274 11.61 -1.92 -4.73
N ASP A 275 12.79 -1.41 -4.42
CA ASP A 275 13.58 -1.82 -3.27
C ASP A 275 13.10 -1.10 -2.00
N LEU A 276 12.02 -1.62 -1.41
CA LEU A 276 11.49 -1.16 -0.14
C LEU A 276 11.64 -2.26 0.90
N ASP A 277 12.15 -1.89 2.07
CA ASP A 277 12.21 -2.76 3.25
C ASP A 277 11.00 -2.43 4.14
N LEU A 278 10.03 -3.34 4.20
CA LEU A 278 8.89 -3.23 5.10
C LEU A 278 9.27 -3.76 6.49
N ALA A 279 8.61 -3.25 7.52
CA ALA A 279 8.69 -3.76 8.88
C ALA A 279 7.28 -3.85 9.47
N VAL A 280 6.94 -5.03 10.00
CA VAL A 280 5.63 -5.30 10.62
C VAL A 280 5.82 -5.49 12.11
N HIS A 281 5.15 -4.67 12.89
CA HIS A 281 5.13 -4.75 14.35
C HIS A 281 3.75 -5.21 14.83
N LEU A 282 3.74 -6.15 15.75
CA LEU A 282 2.54 -6.58 16.48
C LEU A 282 2.71 -6.21 17.94
N ASN A 283 1.82 -5.35 18.46
CA ASN A 283 1.90 -4.83 19.83
C ASN A 283 3.25 -4.19 20.18
N GLY A 284 3.89 -3.53 19.20
CA GLY A 284 5.19 -2.87 19.34
C GLY A 284 6.39 -3.79 19.07
N GLU A 285 6.21 -5.10 18.93
CA GLU A 285 7.29 -6.05 18.64
C GLU A 285 7.43 -6.28 17.14
N LEU A 286 8.66 -6.18 16.61
CA LEU A 286 8.97 -6.51 15.22
C LEU A 286 8.81 -8.01 14.98
N ILE A 287 7.83 -8.40 14.17
CA ILE A 287 7.53 -9.81 13.88
C ILE A 287 7.92 -10.22 12.46
N ALA A 288 8.03 -9.28 11.53
CA ALA A 288 8.39 -9.58 10.14
C ALA A 288 9.02 -8.36 9.43
N SER A 289 9.84 -8.66 8.40
CA SER A 289 10.48 -7.67 7.53
C SER A 289 10.39 -8.09 6.06
N PRO A 290 9.20 -7.98 5.43
CA PRO A 290 8.99 -8.39 4.04
C PRO A 290 9.76 -7.49 3.05
N PRO A 291 10.50 -8.04 2.06
CA PRO A 291 11.22 -7.27 1.05
C PRO A 291 10.37 -7.04 -0.19
N ALA A 292 10.01 -5.80 -0.51
CA ALA A 292 9.21 -5.52 -1.71
C ALA A 292 9.99 -5.70 -3.03
N ARG A 293 11.32 -5.73 -2.97
CA ARG A 293 12.19 -5.98 -4.15
C ARG A 293 11.94 -7.32 -4.81
N ASP A 294 11.36 -8.27 -4.08
CA ASP A 294 11.11 -9.64 -4.54
C ASP A 294 9.72 -9.80 -5.21
N LEU A 295 8.96 -8.71 -5.38
CA LEU A 295 7.74 -8.75 -6.17
C LEU A 295 8.04 -9.24 -7.60
N TYR A 296 7.23 -10.17 -8.09
CA TYR A 296 7.38 -10.74 -9.43
C TYR A 296 6.77 -9.84 -10.51
N TRP A 297 5.63 -9.21 -10.25
CA TRP A 297 4.94 -8.31 -11.15
C TRP A 297 5.10 -6.85 -10.72
N SER A 298 5.44 -5.96 -11.67
CA SER A 298 5.55 -4.53 -11.42
C SER A 298 4.19 -3.82 -11.45
N PRO A 299 4.08 -2.61 -10.87
CA PRO A 299 2.86 -1.80 -10.99
C PRO A 299 2.51 -1.48 -12.45
N GLU A 300 3.51 -1.28 -13.31
CA GLU A 300 3.28 -1.03 -14.74
C GLU A 300 2.65 -2.24 -15.44
N GLN A 301 3.09 -3.47 -15.08
CA GLN A 301 2.49 -4.70 -15.61
C GLN A 301 1.07 -4.92 -15.08
N MET A 302 0.80 -4.55 -13.83
CA MET A 302 -0.55 -4.59 -13.26
C MET A 302 -1.49 -3.64 -14.02
N VAL A 303 -1.06 -2.40 -14.28
CA VAL A 303 -1.83 -1.40 -15.05
C VAL A 303 -2.10 -1.90 -16.47
N ALA A 304 -1.06 -2.37 -17.18
CA ALA A 304 -1.20 -2.87 -18.54
C ALA A 304 -2.15 -4.08 -18.60
N HIS A 305 -2.08 -4.98 -17.61
CA HIS A 305 -2.96 -6.14 -17.54
C HIS A 305 -4.40 -5.74 -17.23
N LEU A 306 -4.62 -4.90 -16.21
CA LEU A 306 -5.94 -4.45 -15.79
C LEU A 306 -6.72 -3.81 -16.94
N THR A 307 -6.04 -3.02 -17.77
CA THR A 307 -6.67 -2.27 -18.85
C THR A 307 -6.74 -3.03 -20.19
N SER A 308 -6.01 -4.14 -20.34
CA SER A 308 -5.90 -4.90 -21.59
C SER A 308 -7.23 -5.38 -22.16
N GLY A 309 -8.23 -5.60 -21.32
CA GLY A 309 -9.59 -6.01 -21.69
C GLY A 309 -10.49 -4.86 -22.16
N GLY A 310 -9.98 -3.61 -22.20
CA GLY A 310 -10.76 -2.42 -22.61
C GLY A 310 -11.23 -1.55 -21.43
N ALA A 311 -10.93 -1.91 -20.19
CA ALA A 311 -11.20 -1.06 -19.03
C ALA A 311 -10.33 0.19 -19.06
N GLY A 312 -10.90 1.35 -18.69
CA GLY A 312 -10.16 2.59 -18.49
C GLY A 312 -9.61 2.73 -17.06
N LEU A 313 -8.84 3.79 -16.84
CA LEU A 313 -8.35 4.21 -15.52
C LEU A 313 -9.03 5.49 -15.06
N ARG A 314 -9.23 5.64 -13.76
CA ARG A 314 -9.75 6.84 -13.11
C ARG A 314 -8.75 7.37 -12.09
N ALA A 315 -8.81 8.67 -11.85
CA ALA A 315 -8.09 9.27 -10.74
C ALA A 315 -8.55 8.65 -9.42
N GLY A 316 -7.60 8.13 -8.63
CA GLY A 316 -7.88 7.48 -7.37
C GLY A 316 -8.16 5.97 -7.45
N ASP A 317 -8.01 5.33 -8.62
CA ASP A 317 -7.92 3.87 -8.66
C ASP A 317 -6.70 3.40 -7.84
N LEU A 318 -6.89 2.38 -7.01
CA LEU A 318 -5.87 1.84 -6.11
C LEU A 318 -5.59 0.38 -6.48
N LEU A 319 -4.31 0.05 -6.68
CA LEU A 319 -3.88 -1.34 -6.89
C LEU A 319 -3.10 -1.82 -5.66
N GLY A 320 -3.57 -2.86 -4.99
CA GLY A 320 -2.80 -3.61 -4.00
C GLY A 320 -1.78 -4.51 -4.68
N SER A 321 -0.59 -4.63 -4.10
CA SER A 321 0.43 -5.55 -4.61
C SER A 321 0.10 -7.02 -4.36
N GLY A 322 -0.84 -7.29 -3.45
CA GLY A 322 -0.91 -8.55 -2.73
C GLY A 322 0.18 -8.65 -1.67
N THR A 323 0.00 -9.56 -0.74
CA THR A 323 0.94 -9.79 0.37
C THR A 323 2.38 -9.94 -0.12
N ILE A 324 3.29 -9.21 0.49
CA ILE A 324 4.72 -9.27 0.22
C ILE A 324 5.37 -10.25 1.19
N SER A 325 6.10 -11.23 0.67
CA SER A 325 6.87 -12.19 1.47
C SER A 325 8.20 -12.50 0.80
N GLY A 326 9.26 -12.65 1.60
CA GLY A 326 10.55 -13.15 1.17
C GLY A 326 10.72 -14.65 1.39
N ALA A 327 11.95 -15.15 1.27
CA ALA A 327 12.27 -16.57 1.39
C ALA A 327 12.27 -17.07 2.84
N GLU A 328 12.65 -16.21 3.78
CA GLU A 328 12.80 -16.55 5.20
C GLU A 328 11.51 -16.30 5.98
N ARG A 329 11.24 -17.11 7.02
CA ARG A 329 10.04 -16.94 7.85
C ARG A 329 9.87 -15.52 8.39
N ARG A 330 10.94 -14.88 8.82
CA ARG A 330 10.93 -13.48 9.29
C ARG A 330 10.59 -12.45 8.21
N GLU A 331 10.48 -12.87 6.95
CA GLU A 331 10.16 -12.06 5.80
C GLU A 331 8.73 -12.29 5.31
N PHE A 332 7.94 -13.11 6.02
CA PHE A 332 6.56 -13.40 5.64
C PHE A 332 5.63 -12.24 6.03
N GLY A 333 4.79 -11.83 5.09
CA GLY A 333 3.94 -10.64 5.24
C GLY A 333 2.55 -10.89 5.79
N SER A 334 2.26 -12.07 6.35
CA SER A 334 0.95 -12.39 6.94
C SER A 334 1.07 -13.34 8.13
N MET A 335 0.08 -13.32 9.05
CA MET A 335 0.00 -14.32 10.13
C MET A 335 -0.25 -15.71 9.56
N LEU A 336 -1.00 -15.84 8.46
CA LEU A 336 -1.21 -17.08 7.74
C LEU A 336 0.11 -17.82 7.49
N GLU A 337 1.12 -17.11 7.01
CA GLU A 337 2.43 -17.65 6.69
C GLU A 337 3.31 -17.75 7.95
N LEU A 338 3.39 -16.70 8.76
CA LEU A 338 4.18 -16.66 10.00
C LEU A 338 3.80 -17.77 10.97
N SER A 339 2.50 -18.03 11.13
CA SER A 339 2.00 -19.10 11.99
C SER A 339 1.79 -20.42 11.25
N TRP A 340 2.02 -20.43 9.92
CA TRP A 340 1.76 -21.57 9.04
C TRP A 340 0.35 -22.14 9.25
N ASN A 341 -0.64 -21.29 9.07
CA ASN A 341 -2.07 -21.57 9.30
C ASN A 341 -2.38 -22.00 10.77
N GLY A 342 -1.78 -21.31 11.73
CA GLY A 342 -2.02 -21.54 13.16
C GLY A 342 -1.22 -22.67 13.80
N ARG A 343 -0.33 -23.36 13.05
CA ARG A 343 0.48 -24.47 13.56
C ARG A 343 1.66 -24.00 14.40
N ASP A 344 2.33 -22.93 13.96
CA ASP A 344 3.62 -22.47 14.51
C ASP A 344 3.44 -21.07 15.14
N PRO A 345 3.14 -20.93 16.43
CA PRO A 345 2.88 -19.63 17.04
C PRO A 345 4.03 -18.63 16.90
N VAL A 346 3.69 -17.35 16.69
CA VAL A 346 4.62 -16.23 16.72
C VAL A 346 4.81 -15.79 18.16
N ALA A 347 6.05 -15.88 18.66
CA ALA A 347 6.38 -15.45 20.01
C ALA A 347 6.34 -13.93 20.15
N LEU A 348 5.80 -13.44 21.26
CA LEU A 348 5.76 -12.03 21.66
C LEU A 348 6.42 -11.85 23.03
N PRO A 349 6.81 -10.62 23.41
CA PRO A 349 7.38 -10.33 24.73
C PRO A 349 6.47 -10.78 25.88
N GLY A 350 7.08 -11.08 27.04
CA GLY A 350 6.36 -11.52 28.23
C GLY A 350 5.83 -12.95 28.18
N GLY A 351 6.26 -13.75 27.18
CA GLY A 351 5.84 -15.15 27.03
C GLY A 351 4.49 -15.31 26.33
N ALA A 352 3.91 -14.25 25.81
CA ALA A 352 2.72 -14.31 24.96
C ALA A 352 3.07 -14.87 23.57
N SER A 353 2.07 -15.36 22.87
CA SER A 353 2.20 -15.79 21.48
C SER A 353 0.92 -15.58 20.70
N ARG A 354 1.03 -15.55 19.39
CA ARG A 354 -0.12 -15.42 18.47
C ARG A 354 -0.01 -16.41 17.33
N THR A 355 -1.13 -17.03 17.00
CA THR A 355 -1.32 -17.72 15.71
C THR A 355 -2.14 -16.87 14.76
N TRP A 356 -3.07 -16.10 15.30
CA TRP A 356 -3.96 -15.15 14.63
C TRP A 356 -4.10 -13.90 15.49
N LEU A 357 -4.61 -12.81 14.90
CA LEU A 357 -4.85 -11.57 15.63
C LEU A 357 -6.00 -11.70 16.62
N GLU A 358 -5.78 -11.19 17.84
CA GLU A 358 -6.76 -11.13 18.91
C GLU A 358 -7.35 -9.72 19.08
N ASP A 359 -8.46 -9.60 19.80
CA ASP A 359 -9.04 -8.29 20.10
C ASP A 359 -8.10 -7.49 21.01
N GLY A 360 -7.88 -6.24 20.64
CA GLY A 360 -6.90 -5.35 21.28
C GLY A 360 -5.52 -5.35 20.64
N ASP A 361 -5.19 -6.32 19.80
CA ASP A 361 -3.92 -6.33 19.08
C ASP A 361 -3.81 -5.12 18.14
N GLU A 362 -2.63 -4.54 18.07
CA GLU A 362 -2.28 -3.46 17.15
C GLU A 362 -1.19 -3.92 16.18
N VAL A 363 -1.49 -3.81 14.89
CA VAL A 363 -0.51 -4.01 13.82
C VAL A 363 -0.05 -2.65 13.32
N VAL A 364 1.28 -2.46 13.22
CA VAL A 364 1.90 -1.26 12.62
C VAL A 364 2.88 -1.72 11.55
N MET A 365 2.70 -1.22 10.34
CA MET A 365 3.61 -1.45 9.21
C MET A 365 4.29 -0.14 8.86
N THR A 366 5.60 -0.19 8.64
CA THR A 366 6.42 0.91 8.14
C THR A 366 7.25 0.44 6.95
N ALA A 367 7.76 1.36 6.16
CA ALA A 367 8.72 1.02 5.11
C ALA A 367 9.80 2.09 4.98
N THR A 368 10.97 1.66 4.53
CA THR A 368 12.06 2.54 4.13
C THR A 368 12.55 2.20 2.73
N ALA A 369 13.09 3.20 2.03
CA ALA A 369 13.65 3.05 0.71
C ALA A 369 14.98 3.79 0.58
N PRO A 370 15.86 3.43 -0.37
CA PRO A 370 17.00 4.24 -0.76
C PRO A 370 16.56 5.65 -1.17
N ALA A 371 17.25 6.68 -0.69
CA ALA A 371 17.03 8.06 -1.06
C ALA A 371 17.92 8.48 -2.24
N ARG A 372 17.52 9.52 -2.97
CA ARG A 372 18.26 10.06 -4.14
C ARG A 372 19.65 10.59 -3.77
N ASP A 373 19.83 11.04 -2.55
CA ASP A 373 21.08 11.60 -2.00
C ASP A 373 21.99 10.56 -1.34
N GLY A 374 21.65 9.27 -1.43
CA GLY A 374 22.41 8.16 -0.86
C GLY A 374 22.06 7.79 0.58
N GLY A 375 21.06 8.44 1.20
CA GLY A 375 20.50 8.06 2.50
C GLY A 375 19.34 7.07 2.39
N ARG A 376 18.47 7.09 3.39
CA ARG A 376 17.20 6.35 3.37
C ARG A 376 16.03 7.28 3.71
N ILE A 377 14.92 7.06 3.06
CA ILE A 377 13.63 7.75 3.33
C ILE A 377 12.65 6.77 3.97
N ALA A 378 11.78 7.32 4.84
CA ALA A 378 10.66 6.60 5.45
C ALA A 378 9.34 6.98 4.75
N LEU A 379 8.54 5.98 4.39
CA LEU A 379 7.28 6.16 3.64
C LEU A 379 6.06 6.43 4.53
N GLY A 380 6.24 6.64 5.82
CA GLY A 380 5.15 6.75 6.78
C GLY A 380 4.74 5.37 7.31
N GLU A 381 3.52 5.30 7.87
CA GLU A 381 3.04 4.07 8.49
C GLU A 381 1.58 3.77 8.14
N VAL A 382 1.21 2.49 8.23
CA VAL A 382 -0.18 2.05 8.32
C VAL A 382 -0.36 1.27 9.61
N ARG A 383 -1.34 1.69 10.43
CA ARG A 383 -1.65 1.03 11.70
C ARG A 383 -3.14 0.75 11.86
N GLY A 384 -3.45 -0.31 12.55
CA GLY A 384 -4.83 -0.63 12.94
C GLY A 384 -4.85 -1.45 14.22
N ARG A 385 -5.81 -1.11 15.11
CA ARG A 385 -6.07 -1.86 16.33
C ARG A 385 -7.36 -2.65 16.18
N ILE A 386 -7.32 -3.93 16.51
CA ILE A 386 -8.50 -4.80 16.43
C ILE A 386 -9.48 -4.45 17.55
N ARG A 387 -10.74 -4.27 17.18
CA ARG A 387 -11.86 -4.13 18.11
C ARG A 387 -12.73 -5.36 18.03
N GLY A 388 -13.05 -5.92 19.19
CA GLY A 388 -14.05 -6.97 19.32
C GLY A 388 -15.44 -6.49 18.87
N THR A 389 -16.29 -7.45 18.56
CA THR A 389 -17.70 -7.25 18.23
C THR A 389 -18.52 -6.93 19.48
#